data_2c09306aef5900006ba5ceac366b59c0
#
_entry.id   2c09306aef5900006ba5ceac366b59c0
#
_cell.length_a   1.000
_cell.length_b   1.000
_cell.length_c   1.000
_cell.angle_alpha   90.00
_cell.angle_beta   90.00
_cell.angle_gamma   90.00
#
_symmetry.space_group_name_H-M   'P 1'
#
loop_
_entity.id
_entity.type
_entity.pdbx_description
1 polymer ?
#
loop_
_entity_poly.entity_id
_entity_poly.type
_entity_poly.pdbx_seq_one_letter_code
_entity_poly.pdbx_strand_id
1 'polypeptide(L)'
;MANTKPVGVAFSDPELTSGTTLSGAVIESSTVGATTPSTVVGTTVYATTEIGYAAAAEGTVTQLTDKGTGVTLNKSAGRITMNNAALAGSTAVSFILTNSLISTNDTIIVCVSSNTTGSAAGAYTTYVSYLAAGSALITLRNLTTATSYSEAVIINFAIIHGA
;
A
#
# COMPACT_ATOMS: atom_id res chain seq x y z
N MET A 1 40.66 16.59 -22.87
CA MET A 1 40.57 15.56 -23.92
C MET A 1 39.33 14.74 -23.67
N ALA A 2 38.44 14.70 -24.64
CA ALA A 2 37.29 13.83 -24.57
C ALA A 2 37.80 12.36 -24.55
N ASN A 3 37.35 11.56 -23.63
CA ASN A 3 37.66 10.14 -23.59
C ASN A 3 36.94 9.45 -24.75
N THR A 4 37.68 9.21 -25.85
CA THR A 4 37.16 8.56 -27.05
C THR A 4 37.28 7.03 -27.03
N LYS A 5 37.53 6.43 -25.87
CA LYS A 5 37.48 4.97 -25.79
C LYS A 5 36.02 4.52 -25.87
N PRO A 6 35.70 3.58 -26.78
CA PRO A 6 34.40 2.95 -26.78
C PRO A 6 34.20 2.28 -25.42
N VAL A 7 33.32 2.85 -24.61
CA VAL A 7 32.88 2.23 -23.37
C VAL A 7 31.99 1.06 -23.78
N GLY A 8 32.42 -0.13 -23.55
CA GLY A 8 31.43 -1.19 -23.58
C GLY A 8 31.78 -2.55 -24.13
N VAL A 9 33.00 -2.86 -24.51
CA VAL A 9 33.22 -4.18 -25.13
C VAL A 9 34.17 -5.08 -24.38
N ALA A 10 34.82 -4.64 -23.33
CA ALA A 10 35.83 -5.47 -22.68
C ALA A 10 35.86 -5.37 -21.13
N PHE A 11 34.87 -4.82 -20.50
CA PHE A 11 34.84 -4.81 -19.05
C PHE A 11 33.68 -5.68 -18.58
N SER A 12 34.01 -6.81 -18.05
CA SER A 12 33.06 -7.76 -17.46
C SER A 12 32.37 -7.21 -16.22
N ASP A 13 32.82 -6.04 -15.71
CA ASP A 13 32.22 -5.41 -14.52
C ASP A 13 32.63 -3.92 -14.42
N PRO A 14 31.97 -3.01 -15.16
CA PRO A 14 32.21 -1.59 -14.99
C PRO A 14 31.62 -1.13 -13.67
N GLU A 15 32.45 -1.05 -12.64
CA GLU A 15 32.05 -0.43 -11.39
C GLU A 15 31.89 1.09 -11.59
N LEU A 16 30.63 1.57 -11.47
CA LEU A 16 30.33 3.00 -11.44
C LEU A 16 30.49 3.49 -10.01
N THR A 17 31.53 4.27 -9.76
CA THR A 17 31.76 4.84 -8.42
C THR A 17 30.68 5.83 -8.03
N SER A 18 30.50 6.05 -6.71
CA SER A 18 29.56 7.03 -6.15
C SER A 18 29.71 8.42 -6.83
N GLY A 19 28.60 9.01 -7.23
CA GLY A 19 28.55 10.31 -7.88
C GLY A 19 28.69 10.28 -9.41
N THR A 20 28.77 9.10 -10.04
CA THR A 20 28.78 8.99 -11.51
C THR A 20 27.41 9.37 -12.08
N THR A 21 27.40 10.31 -13.03
CA THR A 21 26.19 10.67 -13.79
C THR A 21 26.17 9.91 -15.11
N LEU A 22 25.10 9.15 -15.34
CA LEU A 22 24.80 8.54 -16.65
C LEU A 22 23.85 9.46 -17.40
N SER A 23 24.38 10.24 -18.35
CA SER A 23 23.57 11.11 -19.19
C SER A 23 23.25 10.43 -20.52
N GLY A 24 21.95 10.35 -20.85
CA GLY A 24 21.48 9.71 -22.09
C GLY A 24 21.68 8.20 -22.15
N ALA A 25 21.93 7.53 -21.01
CA ALA A 25 22.08 6.09 -20.97
C ALA A 25 20.72 5.37 -21.03
N VAL A 26 20.67 4.28 -21.79
CA VAL A 26 19.58 3.31 -21.76
C VAL A 26 20.02 2.15 -20.86
N ILE A 27 19.24 1.83 -19.84
CA ILE A 27 19.49 0.69 -18.96
C ILE A 27 18.51 -0.40 -19.37
N GLU A 28 19.00 -1.40 -20.09
CA GLU A 28 18.19 -2.51 -20.59
C GLU A 28 18.51 -3.79 -19.81
N SER A 29 17.48 -4.61 -19.58
CA SER A 29 17.61 -5.94 -18.94
C SER A 29 18.35 -5.93 -17.60
N SER A 30 18.26 -4.81 -16.86
CA SER A 30 19.00 -4.59 -15.61
C SER A 30 18.04 -4.36 -14.45
N THR A 31 18.44 -4.82 -13.27
CA THR A 31 17.72 -4.54 -12.02
C THR A 31 18.29 -3.29 -11.36
N VAL A 32 17.46 -2.29 -11.12
CA VAL A 32 17.87 -1.07 -10.41
C VAL A 32 17.60 -1.24 -8.92
N GLY A 33 18.64 -1.10 -8.08
CA GLY A 33 18.52 -1.19 -6.62
C GLY A 33 18.27 -2.61 -6.09
N ALA A 34 18.76 -3.66 -6.77
CA ALA A 34 18.53 -5.06 -6.38
C ALA A 34 19.11 -5.42 -5.00
N THR A 35 20.30 -4.92 -4.68
CA THR A 35 21.00 -5.24 -3.41
C THR A 35 20.79 -4.16 -2.37
N THR A 36 20.85 -2.90 -2.79
CA THR A 36 20.60 -1.74 -1.91
C THR A 36 19.52 -0.88 -2.57
N PRO A 37 18.25 -1.01 -2.13
CA PRO A 37 17.16 -0.22 -2.66
C PRO A 37 17.43 1.28 -2.49
N SER A 38 17.15 2.06 -3.54
CA SER A 38 17.31 3.51 -3.56
C SER A 38 16.10 4.19 -4.16
N THR A 39 16.03 5.52 -4.05
CA THR A 39 14.97 6.31 -4.65
C THR A 39 15.16 6.42 -6.15
N VAL A 40 14.11 6.15 -6.92
CA VAL A 40 14.04 6.45 -8.35
C VAL A 40 13.19 7.70 -8.53
N VAL A 41 13.79 8.78 -9.07
CA VAL A 41 13.09 10.02 -9.38
C VAL A 41 12.99 10.14 -10.90
N GLY A 42 11.79 10.13 -11.43
CA GLY A 42 11.53 10.22 -12.87
C GLY A 42 10.36 11.14 -13.17
N THR A 43 10.36 11.77 -14.35
CA THR A 43 9.21 12.55 -14.84
C THR A 43 8.03 11.63 -15.17
N THR A 44 8.31 10.40 -15.60
CA THR A 44 7.30 9.38 -15.90
C THR A 44 7.88 8.01 -15.65
N VAL A 45 7.09 7.14 -15.00
CA VAL A 45 7.42 5.73 -14.77
C VAL A 45 6.31 4.87 -15.34
N TYR A 46 6.63 4.02 -16.32
CA TYR A 46 5.70 3.06 -16.90
C TYR A 46 6.07 1.64 -16.46
N ALA A 47 5.10 0.92 -15.91
CA ALA A 47 5.21 -0.51 -15.69
C ALA A 47 4.55 -1.27 -16.84
N THR A 48 5.20 -2.30 -17.39
CA THR A 48 4.64 -3.11 -18.48
C THR A 48 3.78 -4.26 -17.96
N THR A 49 3.96 -4.66 -16.71
CA THR A 49 3.21 -5.74 -16.09
C THR A 49 2.58 -5.32 -14.77
N GLU A 50 3.38 -4.88 -13.79
CA GLU A 50 2.87 -4.55 -12.47
C GLU A 50 3.68 -3.44 -11.80
N ILE A 51 3.03 -2.70 -10.90
CA ILE A 51 3.64 -1.81 -9.94
C ILE A 51 3.04 -2.12 -8.57
N GLY A 52 3.86 -2.29 -7.55
CA GLY A 52 3.39 -2.67 -6.23
C GLY A 52 4.43 -2.54 -5.14
N TYR A 53 4.04 -2.95 -3.94
CA TYR A 53 4.92 -3.00 -2.79
C TYR A 53 5.58 -4.38 -2.69
N ALA A 54 6.85 -4.40 -2.28
CA ALA A 54 7.53 -5.65 -1.92
C ALA A 54 6.94 -6.23 -0.63
N ALA A 55 7.02 -7.53 -0.45
CA ALA A 55 6.48 -8.25 0.72
C ALA A 55 6.94 -7.66 2.07
N ALA A 56 8.15 -7.09 2.14
CA ALA A 56 8.64 -6.42 3.35
C ALA A 56 7.87 -5.13 3.72
N ALA A 57 7.22 -4.49 2.74
CA ALA A 57 6.39 -3.30 2.93
C ALA A 57 4.91 -3.63 3.21
N GLU A 58 4.56 -4.91 3.24
CA GLU A 58 3.21 -5.40 3.51
C GLU A 58 3.09 -6.00 4.91
N GLY A 59 1.86 -6.08 5.41
CA GLY A 59 1.59 -6.70 6.70
C GLY A 59 0.12 -7.01 6.94
N THR A 60 -0.17 -7.66 8.06
CA THR A 60 -1.53 -8.03 8.47
C THR A 60 -1.78 -7.65 9.92
N VAL A 61 -3.02 -7.29 10.23
CA VAL A 61 -3.47 -7.03 11.60
C VAL A 61 -4.93 -7.46 11.77
N THR A 62 -5.31 -7.85 13.00
CA THR A 62 -6.69 -8.25 13.33
C THR A 62 -7.22 -7.39 14.46
N GLN A 63 -8.46 -6.90 14.35
CA GLN A 63 -9.17 -6.23 15.44
C GLN A 63 -9.55 -7.22 16.54
N LEU A 64 -9.38 -6.81 17.79
CA LEU A 64 -9.56 -7.71 18.93
C LEU A 64 -10.98 -7.67 19.54
N THR A 65 -11.55 -6.50 19.77
CA THR A 65 -12.74 -6.33 20.61
C THR A 65 -14.03 -6.18 19.81
N ASP A 66 -14.07 -5.24 18.89
CA ASP A 66 -15.23 -4.94 18.04
C ASP A 66 -14.78 -4.31 16.71
N LYS A 67 -15.73 -4.02 15.80
CA LYS A 67 -15.43 -3.40 14.50
C LYS A 67 -14.95 -1.93 14.60
N GLY A 68 -15.14 -1.28 15.74
CA GLY A 68 -14.65 0.09 15.99
C GLY A 68 -13.25 0.12 16.65
N THR A 69 -12.74 -1.04 17.03
CA THR A 69 -11.40 -1.13 17.67
C THR A 69 -10.30 -0.70 16.72
N GLY A 70 -9.50 0.29 17.14
CA GLY A 70 -8.33 0.75 16.38
C GLY A 70 -7.27 -0.35 16.23
N VAL A 71 -6.47 -0.25 15.17
CA VAL A 71 -5.36 -1.16 14.90
C VAL A 71 -4.09 -0.39 14.59
N THR A 72 -2.94 -1.01 14.84
CA THR A 72 -1.62 -0.44 14.47
C THR A 72 -0.95 -1.36 13.46
N LEU A 73 -0.58 -0.80 12.31
CA LEU A 73 0.16 -1.51 11.27
C LEU A 73 1.05 -0.52 10.48
N ASN A 74 2.32 -0.44 10.86
CA ASN A 74 3.32 0.47 10.25
C ASN A 74 3.87 -0.14 8.95
N LYS A 75 3.05 -0.17 7.91
CA LYS A 75 3.36 -0.73 6.58
C LYS A 75 2.74 0.12 5.49
N SER A 76 3.37 0.17 4.31
CA SER A 76 2.84 0.92 3.16
C SER A 76 1.60 0.27 2.55
N ALA A 77 1.47 -1.05 2.68
CA ALA A 77 0.27 -1.78 2.29
C ALA A 77 -0.06 -2.86 3.33
N GLY A 78 -1.30 -3.29 3.37
CA GLY A 78 -1.63 -4.32 4.34
C GLY A 78 -3.07 -4.78 4.31
N ARG A 79 -3.32 -5.73 5.18
CA ARG A 79 -4.59 -6.43 5.33
C ARG A 79 -5.07 -6.33 6.77
N ILE A 80 -6.28 -5.79 6.94
CA ILE A 80 -6.93 -5.64 8.23
C ILE A 80 -8.09 -6.63 8.29
N THR A 81 -8.00 -7.61 9.20
CA THR A 81 -9.14 -8.47 9.51
C THR A 81 -9.95 -7.82 10.62
N MET A 82 -11.15 -7.37 10.30
CA MET A 82 -12.04 -6.75 11.28
C MET A 82 -12.59 -7.80 12.26
N ASN A 83 -12.99 -7.33 13.43
CA ASN A 83 -13.70 -8.18 14.39
C ASN A 83 -15.04 -8.65 13.80
N ASN A 84 -15.53 -9.81 14.24
CA ASN A 84 -16.80 -10.39 13.80
C ASN A 84 -18.05 -9.88 14.55
N ALA A 85 -17.93 -8.80 15.33
CA ALA A 85 -19.09 -8.15 15.96
C ALA A 85 -20.13 -7.75 14.92
N ALA A 86 -21.41 -7.79 15.28
CA ALA A 86 -22.49 -7.47 14.37
C ALA A 86 -22.48 -5.99 13.94
N LEU A 87 -22.74 -5.76 12.65
CA LEU A 87 -22.99 -4.42 12.09
C LEU A 87 -24.39 -4.41 11.46
N ALA A 88 -25.29 -3.63 12.05
CA ALA A 88 -26.68 -3.55 11.59
C ALA A 88 -26.78 -3.00 10.17
N GLY A 89 -27.87 -3.32 9.48
CA GLY A 89 -28.16 -2.76 8.17
C GLY A 89 -28.22 -1.24 8.18
N SER A 90 -27.83 -0.59 7.11
CA SER A 90 -27.79 0.86 6.92
C SER A 90 -26.92 1.63 7.93
N THR A 91 -26.07 0.94 8.70
CA THR A 91 -25.17 1.56 9.67
C THR A 91 -23.72 1.56 9.21
N ALA A 92 -22.92 2.42 9.82
CA ALA A 92 -21.48 2.50 9.61
C ALA A 92 -20.74 2.39 10.95
N VAL A 93 -19.51 1.88 10.89
CA VAL A 93 -18.58 1.87 12.00
C VAL A 93 -17.23 2.38 11.50
N SER A 94 -16.55 3.16 12.32
CA SER A 94 -15.23 3.69 11.99
C SER A 94 -14.21 3.23 13.01
N PHE A 95 -12.99 3.00 12.57
CA PHE A 95 -11.85 2.67 13.42
C PHE A 95 -10.59 3.41 12.96
N ILE A 96 -9.65 3.60 13.87
CA ILE A 96 -8.36 4.25 13.57
C ILE A 96 -7.35 3.18 13.13
N LEU A 97 -6.78 3.37 11.95
CA LEU A 97 -5.52 2.76 11.57
C LEU A 97 -4.39 3.68 12.00
N THR A 98 -3.63 3.30 13.03
CA THR A 98 -2.37 3.95 13.40
C THR A 98 -1.25 3.40 12.53
N ASN A 99 -0.57 4.29 11.81
CA ASN A 99 0.51 3.91 10.90
C ASN A 99 1.49 5.08 10.74
N SER A 100 2.69 4.93 11.27
CA SER A 100 3.73 5.99 11.30
C SER A 100 4.21 6.44 9.91
N LEU A 101 3.85 5.72 8.83
CA LEU A 101 4.19 6.09 7.46
C LEU A 101 3.18 7.06 6.84
N ILE A 102 2.02 7.24 7.46
CA ILE A 102 0.97 8.12 6.95
C ILE A 102 1.33 9.58 7.18
N SER A 103 1.28 10.38 6.12
CA SER A 103 1.29 11.84 6.14
C SER A 103 -0.06 12.43 5.74
N THR A 104 -0.26 13.71 6.00
CA THR A 104 -1.50 14.41 5.63
C THR A 104 -1.69 14.61 4.14
N ASN A 105 -0.60 14.46 3.36
CA ASN A 105 -0.62 14.61 1.90
C ASN A 105 -0.82 13.27 1.16
N ASP A 106 -0.86 12.16 1.90
CA ASP A 106 -0.97 10.83 1.30
C ASP A 106 -2.38 10.55 0.77
N THR A 107 -2.45 9.66 -0.22
CA THR A 107 -3.69 9.02 -0.62
C THR A 107 -3.69 7.58 -0.11
N ILE A 108 -4.72 7.22 0.66
CA ILE A 108 -4.90 5.85 1.14
C ILE A 108 -6.05 5.21 0.39
N ILE A 109 -5.72 4.18 -0.38
CA ILE A 109 -6.71 3.33 -1.05
C ILE A 109 -7.12 2.25 -0.07
N VAL A 110 -8.42 2.07 0.12
CA VAL A 110 -9.00 0.98 0.92
C VAL A 110 -10.07 0.25 0.11
N CYS A 111 -10.13 -1.05 0.26
CA CYS A 111 -11.18 -1.86 -0.35
C CYS A 111 -11.58 -3.03 0.54
N VAL A 112 -12.86 -3.41 0.48
CA VAL A 112 -13.30 -4.69 1.02
C VAL A 112 -12.77 -5.79 0.11
N SER A 113 -11.89 -6.62 0.64
CA SER A 113 -11.25 -7.72 -0.10
C SER A 113 -12.07 -9.01 -0.01
N SER A 114 -12.54 -9.36 1.19
CA SER A 114 -13.32 -10.56 1.45
C SER A 114 -13.94 -10.51 2.85
N ASN A 115 -14.63 -11.57 3.22
CA ASN A 115 -14.96 -11.89 4.61
C ASN A 115 -14.64 -13.35 4.89
N THR A 116 -14.61 -13.73 6.17
CA THR A 116 -14.23 -15.09 6.57
C THR A 116 -15.24 -16.16 6.21
N THR A 117 -16.48 -15.78 5.91
CA THR A 117 -17.58 -16.70 5.57
C THR A 117 -18.03 -16.63 4.12
N GLY A 118 -17.60 -15.62 3.37
CA GLY A 118 -17.95 -15.45 1.95
C GLY A 118 -19.40 -15.06 1.66
N SER A 119 -20.25 -14.94 2.69
CA SER A 119 -21.71 -14.88 2.52
C SER A 119 -22.26 -13.48 2.23
N ALA A 120 -21.53 -12.42 2.54
CA ALA A 120 -22.02 -11.04 2.42
C ALA A 120 -21.02 -10.07 1.75
N ALA A 121 -20.18 -10.58 0.83
CA ALA A 121 -19.13 -9.81 0.19
C ALA A 121 -19.62 -8.50 -0.48
N GLY A 122 -20.82 -8.51 -1.04
CA GLY A 122 -21.44 -7.32 -1.66
C GLY A 122 -22.22 -6.42 -0.71
N ALA A 123 -22.28 -6.75 0.58
CA ALA A 123 -23.07 -5.99 1.56
C ALA A 123 -22.34 -4.76 2.11
N TYR A 124 -21.06 -4.58 1.82
CA TYR A 124 -20.26 -3.55 2.46
C TYR A 124 -19.58 -2.61 1.47
N THR A 125 -19.37 -1.39 1.94
CA THR A 125 -18.41 -0.45 1.34
C THR A 125 -17.46 0.07 2.42
N THR A 126 -16.26 0.47 2.02
CA THR A 126 -15.25 1.07 2.90
C THR A 126 -14.62 2.29 2.27
N TYR A 127 -14.25 3.26 3.08
CA TYR A 127 -13.56 4.47 2.65
C TYR A 127 -12.76 5.08 3.81
N VAL A 128 -11.79 5.92 3.46
CA VAL A 128 -11.08 6.76 4.44
C VAL A 128 -11.94 8.00 4.69
N SER A 129 -12.38 8.19 5.92
CA SER A 129 -13.21 9.33 6.32
C SER A 129 -12.43 10.49 6.91
N TYR A 130 -11.21 10.26 7.38
CA TYR A 130 -10.32 11.30 7.89
C TYR A 130 -8.86 10.83 7.80
N LEU A 131 -7.95 11.77 7.55
CA LEU A 131 -6.51 11.54 7.46
C LEU A 131 -5.76 12.54 8.35
N ALA A 132 -4.82 12.03 9.14
CA ALA A 132 -3.89 12.82 9.94
C ALA A 132 -2.48 12.22 9.87
N ALA A 133 -1.48 12.99 10.26
CA ALA A 133 -0.13 12.45 10.39
C ALA A 133 -0.13 11.27 11.37
N GLY A 134 0.39 10.14 10.93
CA GLY A 134 0.45 8.90 11.70
C GLY A 134 -0.85 8.10 11.79
N SER A 135 -1.95 8.53 11.16
CA SER A 135 -3.21 7.78 11.26
C SER A 135 -4.23 8.06 10.17
N ALA A 136 -5.12 7.10 9.94
CA ALA A 136 -6.30 7.25 9.11
C ALA A 136 -7.54 6.72 9.83
N LEU A 137 -8.68 7.41 9.70
CA LEU A 137 -9.98 6.92 10.13
C LEU A 137 -10.61 6.17 8.94
N ILE A 138 -10.78 4.87 9.07
CA ILE A 138 -11.38 4.00 8.05
C ILE A 138 -12.81 3.69 8.49
N THR A 139 -13.75 3.87 7.57
CA THR A 139 -15.17 3.60 7.81
C THR A 139 -15.62 2.41 6.97
N LEU A 140 -16.25 1.44 7.61
CA LEU A 140 -17.00 0.35 6.98
C LEU A 140 -18.48 0.62 7.13
N ARG A 141 -19.25 0.50 6.04
CA ARG A 141 -20.71 0.65 6.04
C ARG A 141 -21.38 -0.61 5.54
N ASN A 142 -22.40 -1.08 6.27
CA ASN A 142 -23.32 -2.09 5.82
C ASN A 142 -24.39 -1.44 4.92
N LEU A 143 -24.44 -1.86 3.67
CA LEU A 143 -25.33 -1.28 2.64
C LEU A 143 -26.73 -1.90 2.62
N THR A 144 -26.95 -3.01 3.33
CA THR A 144 -28.27 -3.66 3.37
C THR A 144 -29.25 -2.81 4.18
N THR A 145 -30.51 -2.88 3.85
CA THR A 145 -31.53 -2.01 4.49
C THR A 145 -31.79 -2.39 5.94
N ALA A 146 -31.83 -3.70 6.25
CA ALA A 146 -32.23 -4.18 7.58
C ALA A 146 -31.43 -5.39 8.09
N THR A 147 -30.60 -6.00 7.24
CA THR A 147 -29.87 -7.23 7.62
C THR A 147 -28.61 -6.86 8.39
N SER A 148 -28.50 -7.38 9.60
CA SER A 148 -27.28 -7.32 10.39
C SER A 148 -26.36 -8.49 10.03
N TYR A 149 -25.07 -8.21 9.87
CA TYR A 149 -24.05 -9.21 9.60
C TYR A 149 -22.95 -9.17 10.65
N SER A 150 -22.42 -10.34 10.99
CA SER A 150 -21.40 -10.53 12.05
C SER A 150 -20.18 -11.32 11.58
N GLU A 151 -19.81 -11.21 10.31
CA GLU A 151 -18.57 -11.77 9.80
C GLU A 151 -17.36 -10.86 10.02
N ALA A 152 -16.17 -11.44 10.02
CA ALA A 152 -14.91 -10.73 10.00
C ALA A 152 -14.62 -10.25 8.57
N VAL A 153 -14.98 -8.99 8.28
CA VAL A 153 -14.69 -8.35 7.00
C VAL A 153 -13.19 -8.11 6.89
N ILE A 154 -12.64 -8.32 5.71
CA ILE A 154 -11.24 -8.08 5.42
C ILE A 154 -11.11 -6.86 4.53
N ILE A 155 -10.35 -5.87 5.00
CA ILE A 155 -10.04 -4.63 4.28
C ILE A 155 -8.57 -4.66 3.88
N ASN A 156 -8.30 -4.51 2.59
CA ASN A 156 -6.95 -4.22 2.12
C ASN A 156 -6.75 -2.71 2.02
N PHE A 157 -5.53 -2.25 2.31
CA PHE A 157 -5.13 -0.87 2.09
C PHE A 157 -3.78 -0.76 1.42
N ALA A 158 -3.56 0.37 0.74
CA ALA A 158 -2.27 0.79 0.21
C ALA A 158 -2.14 2.31 0.35
N ILE A 159 -0.93 2.79 0.67
CA ILE A 159 -0.60 4.21 0.82
C ILE A 159 0.12 4.66 -0.43
N ILE A 160 -0.37 5.70 -1.10
CA ILE A 160 0.36 6.42 -2.14
C ILE A 160 0.83 7.72 -1.49
N HIS A 161 2.16 7.86 -1.33
CA HIS A 161 2.71 9.03 -0.68
C HIS A 161 2.59 10.28 -1.56
N GLY A 162 2.05 11.35 -0.99
CA GLY A 162 2.09 12.69 -1.54
C GLY A 162 3.41 13.39 -1.19
N ALA A 163 3.92 14.21 -2.09
CA ALA A 163 5.13 15.01 -1.86
C ALA A 163 4.82 16.28 -1.06
#